data_4d9066a8286433a96e2c8671f1c267ef
#
_entry.id   4d9066a8286433a96e2c8671f1c267ef
#
_cell.length_a   1.000
_cell.length_b   1.000
_cell.length_c   1.000
_cell.angle_alpha   90.00
_cell.angle_beta   90.00
_cell.angle_gamma   90.00
#
_symmetry.space_group_name_H-M   'P 1'
#
loop_
_entity.id
_entity.type
_entity.pdbx_description
1 polymer ?
#
loop_
_entity_poly.entity_id
_entity_poly.type
_entity_poly.pdbx_seq_one_letter_code
_entity_poly.pdbx_strand_id
1 'polypeptide(L)'
;MEIEKAIIEDAKELTKLTIISKSYWDYSKQQIEEWKNDLTITEDYILEKEVYKLIKENKIIGYYSFFKSNYSDLKLDNLFVAPISIGKGIGRNLMIDFFKRILMVDFERVILHADPNAEKFYSQLGFNVIGKLETSIENRYLPIMEMNKASVQHYVKMH
;
A
#
# COMPACT_ATOMS: atom_id res chain seq x y z
N MET A 1 -3.53 -5.40 18.43
CA MET A 1 -3.60 -4.88 17.04
C MET A 1 -4.34 -5.87 16.17
N GLU A 2 -5.32 -5.40 15.46
CA GLU A 2 -6.12 -6.22 14.55
C GLU A 2 -6.08 -5.65 13.14
N ILE A 3 -6.03 -6.56 12.15
CA ILE A 3 -6.17 -6.18 10.73
C ILE A 3 -7.49 -6.78 10.25
N GLU A 4 -8.39 -5.91 9.80
CA GLU A 4 -9.71 -6.32 9.35
C GLU A 4 -10.14 -5.57 8.09
N LYS A 5 -11.13 -6.11 7.39
CA LYS A 5 -11.64 -5.48 6.18
C LYS A 5 -12.25 -4.13 6.51
N ALA A 6 -11.89 -3.11 5.70
CA ALA A 6 -12.49 -1.79 5.84
C ALA A 6 -13.95 -1.80 5.41
N ILE A 7 -14.75 -0.92 6.00
CA ILE A 7 -16.15 -0.70 5.68
C ILE A 7 -16.31 0.71 5.11
N ILE A 8 -17.43 0.98 4.45
CA ILE A 8 -17.63 2.27 3.78
C ILE A 8 -17.56 3.46 4.73
N GLU A 9 -17.92 3.25 6.00
CA GLU A 9 -17.84 4.28 7.03
C GLU A 9 -16.40 4.71 7.34
N ASP A 10 -15.40 3.91 6.93
CA ASP A 10 -13.99 4.22 7.15
C ASP A 10 -13.42 5.21 6.12
N ALA A 11 -14.17 5.55 5.07
CA ALA A 11 -13.67 6.34 3.94
C ALA A 11 -12.99 7.65 4.36
N LYS A 12 -13.60 8.42 5.24
CA LYS A 12 -13.03 9.70 5.71
C LYS A 12 -11.75 9.50 6.51
N GLU A 13 -11.74 8.52 7.40
CA GLU A 13 -10.57 8.25 8.25
C GLU A 13 -9.40 7.73 7.42
N LEU A 14 -9.66 6.85 6.45
CA LEU A 14 -8.65 6.34 5.53
C LEU A 14 -8.09 7.44 4.65
N THR A 15 -8.93 8.36 4.16
CA THR A 15 -8.48 9.50 3.38
C THR A 15 -7.57 10.41 4.20
N LYS A 16 -7.98 10.72 5.43
CA LYS A 16 -7.19 11.55 6.35
C LYS A 16 -5.83 10.92 6.62
N LEU A 17 -5.81 9.62 6.90
CA LEU A 17 -4.57 8.87 7.14
C LEU A 17 -3.66 8.93 5.90
N THR A 18 -4.22 8.73 4.72
CA THR A 18 -3.47 8.75 3.47
C THR A 18 -2.79 10.10 3.25
N ILE A 19 -3.53 11.19 3.44
CA ILE A 19 -3.02 12.55 3.27
C ILE A 19 -1.93 12.86 4.30
N ILE A 20 -2.16 12.53 5.55
CA ILE A 20 -1.19 12.75 6.64
C ILE A 20 0.08 11.95 6.39
N SER A 21 -0.05 10.68 6.00
CA SER A 21 1.10 9.82 5.70
C SER A 21 1.91 10.34 4.52
N LYS A 22 1.25 10.77 3.46
CA LYS A 22 1.93 11.33 2.29
C LYS A 22 2.63 12.63 2.63
N SER A 23 2.02 13.45 3.50
CA SER A 23 2.58 14.73 3.94
C SER A 23 3.80 14.58 4.86
N TYR A 24 4.04 13.41 5.40
CA TYR A 24 5.23 13.13 6.22
C TYR A 24 6.52 13.25 5.40
N TRP A 25 6.45 12.91 4.11
CA TRP A 25 7.59 13.04 3.21
C TRP A 25 7.73 14.49 2.75
N ASP A 26 8.88 14.82 2.18
CA ASP A 26 9.25 16.20 1.84
C ASP A 26 8.57 16.70 0.56
N TYR A 27 7.24 16.65 0.54
CA TYR A 27 6.43 17.22 -0.52
C TYR A 27 5.82 18.54 -0.07
N SER A 28 5.72 19.52 -0.99
CA SER A 28 5.10 20.80 -0.68
C SER A 28 3.61 20.65 -0.40
N LYS A 29 3.04 21.61 0.34
CA LYS A 29 1.60 21.67 0.56
C LYS A 29 0.83 21.75 -0.76
N GLN A 30 1.36 22.51 -1.72
CA GLN A 30 0.77 22.62 -3.05
C GLN A 30 0.74 21.28 -3.76
N GLN A 31 1.81 20.50 -3.71
CA GLN A 31 1.87 19.19 -4.32
C GLN A 31 0.86 18.22 -3.69
N ILE A 32 0.74 18.24 -2.37
CA ILE A 32 -0.24 17.41 -1.65
C ILE A 32 -1.66 17.81 -2.07
N GLU A 33 -1.95 19.09 -2.19
CA GLU A 33 -3.26 19.57 -2.62
C GLU A 33 -3.59 19.13 -4.06
N GLU A 34 -2.61 19.14 -4.96
CA GLU A 34 -2.76 18.64 -6.33
C GLU A 34 -3.06 17.14 -6.36
N TRP A 35 -2.51 16.38 -5.43
CA TRP A 35 -2.72 14.93 -5.33
C TRP A 35 -3.97 14.54 -4.55
N LYS A 36 -4.70 15.50 -4.00
CA LYS A 36 -5.81 15.25 -3.08
C LYS A 36 -6.83 14.24 -3.61
N ASN A 37 -7.21 14.36 -4.90
CA ASN A 37 -8.15 13.43 -5.49
C ASN A 37 -7.59 12.00 -5.54
N ASP A 38 -6.31 11.86 -5.87
CA ASP A 38 -5.65 10.55 -5.93
C ASP A 38 -5.44 9.95 -4.53
N LEU A 39 -5.37 10.79 -3.51
CA LEU A 39 -5.20 10.37 -2.12
C LEU A 39 -6.53 10.13 -1.41
N THR A 40 -7.65 10.40 -2.06
CA THR A 40 -8.97 10.22 -1.48
C THR A 40 -9.44 8.77 -1.62
N ILE A 41 -9.82 8.17 -0.50
CA ILE A 41 -10.41 6.84 -0.47
C ILE A 41 -11.92 7.02 -0.39
N THR A 42 -12.62 6.68 -1.48
CA THR A 42 -14.09 6.82 -1.55
C THR A 42 -14.80 5.57 -1.04
N GLU A 43 -16.09 5.71 -0.76
CA GLU A 43 -16.92 4.57 -0.41
C GLU A 43 -16.95 3.55 -1.54
N ASP A 44 -17.06 4.01 -2.80
CA ASP A 44 -17.04 3.13 -3.98
C ASP A 44 -15.72 2.37 -4.08
N TYR A 45 -14.61 3.03 -3.80
CA TYR A 45 -13.29 2.38 -3.78
C TYR A 45 -13.26 1.23 -2.77
N ILE A 46 -13.79 1.45 -1.57
CA ILE A 46 -13.83 0.42 -0.51
C ILE A 46 -14.70 -0.76 -0.94
N LEU A 47 -15.81 -0.50 -1.63
CA LEU A 47 -16.70 -1.57 -2.11
C LEU A 47 -16.10 -2.36 -3.28
N GLU A 48 -15.36 -1.69 -4.17
CA GLU A 48 -14.83 -2.30 -5.39
C GLU A 48 -13.48 -2.99 -5.20
N LYS A 49 -12.66 -2.50 -4.28
CA LYS A 49 -11.30 -3.01 -4.06
C LYS A 49 -11.22 -3.76 -2.74
N GLU A 50 -10.10 -4.43 -2.55
CA GLU A 50 -9.79 -5.09 -1.28
C GLU A 50 -9.02 -4.10 -0.40
N VAL A 51 -9.64 -3.67 0.70
CA VAL A 51 -9.07 -2.67 1.61
C VAL A 51 -9.06 -3.24 3.02
N TYR A 52 -7.90 -3.28 3.65
CA TYR A 52 -7.71 -3.85 4.99
C TYR A 52 -7.03 -2.84 5.90
N LYS A 53 -7.62 -2.58 7.05
CA LYS A 53 -7.17 -1.60 8.02
C LYS A 53 -6.57 -2.27 9.25
N LEU A 54 -5.52 -1.65 9.80
CA LEU A 54 -4.92 -2.08 11.06
C LEU A 54 -5.38 -1.13 12.17
N ILE A 55 -6.01 -1.69 13.19
CA ILE A 55 -6.57 -0.94 14.31
C ILE A 55 -5.74 -1.17 15.56
N LYS A 56 -5.42 -0.10 16.26
CA LYS A 56 -4.80 -0.14 17.58
C LYS A 56 -5.48 0.92 18.45
N GLU A 57 -5.96 0.50 19.64
CA GLU A 57 -6.65 1.39 20.58
C GLU A 57 -7.79 2.17 19.92
N ASN A 58 -8.62 1.45 19.15
CA ASN A 58 -9.78 1.98 18.43
C ASN A 58 -9.45 3.02 17.35
N LYS A 59 -8.20 3.09 16.91
CA LYS A 59 -7.76 3.99 15.83
C LYS A 59 -7.17 3.21 14.69
N ILE A 60 -7.44 3.66 13.46
CA ILE A 60 -6.78 3.14 12.27
C ILE A 60 -5.39 3.76 12.21
N ILE A 61 -4.35 2.92 12.31
CA ILE A 61 -2.95 3.39 12.26
C ILE A 61 -2.23 2.99 10.98
N GLY A 62 -2.89 2.26 10.12
CA GLY A 62 -2.35 1.87 8.82
C GLY A 62 -3.38 1.08 8.03
N TYR A 63 -3.15 0.96 6.73
CA TYR A 63 -3.99 0.15 5.87
C TYR A 63 -3.25 -0.20 4.59
N TYR A 64 -3.74 -1.22 3.90
CA TYR A 64 -3.33 -1.51 2.53
C TYR A 64 -4.57 -1.79 1.69
N SER A 65 -4.39 -1.65 0.37
CA SER A 65 -5.43 -2.01 -0.58
C SER A 65 -4.81 -2.65 -1.81
N PHE A 66 -5.56 -3.54 -2.43
CA PHE A 66 -5.12 -4.21 -3.65
C PHE A 66 -6.31 -4.60 -4.50
N PHE A 67 -6.02 -4.92 -5.74
CA PHE A 67 -7.02 -5.44 -6.67
C PHE A 67 -6.35 -6.30 -7.75
N LYS A 68 -7.16 -7.08 -8.44
CA LYS A 68 -6.68 -7.88 -9.55
C LYS A 68 -6.62 -6.99 -10.80
N SER A 69 -5.41 -6.67 -11.25
CA SER A 69 -5.21 -5.75 -12.38
C SER A 69 -5.37 -6.42 -13.73
N ASN A 70 -5.08 -7.75 -13.80
CA ASN A 70 -5.35 -8.58 -14.97
C ASN A 70 -5.43 -10.04 -14.51
N TYR A 71 -5.47 -10.96 -15.45
CA TYR A 71 -5.69 -12.38 -15.14
C TYR A 71 -4.68 -12.98 -14.16
N SER A 72 -3.42 -12.55 -14.22
CA SER A 72 -2.34 -13.13 -13.43
C SER A 72 -1.78 -12.19 -12.36
N ASP A 73 -2.06 -10.90 -12.45
CA ASP A 73 -1.43 -9.89 -11.60
C ASP A 73 -2.37 -9.34 -10.53
N LEU A 74 -1.86 -9.27 -9.30
CA LEU A 74 -2.46 -8.48 -8.23
C LEU A 74 -1.67 -7.18 -8.10
N LYS A 75 -2.36 -6.05 -8.05
CA LYS A 75 -1.71 -4.77 -7.82
C LYS A 75 -1.92 -4.33 -6.37
N LEU A 76 -0.82 -4.15 -5.64
CA LEU A 76 -0.85 -3.43 -4.37
C LEU A 76 -0.99 -1.96 -4.68
N ASP A 77 -2.14 -1.38 -4.36
CA ASP A 77 -2.48 -0.02 -4.74
C ASP A 77 -2.10 1.00 -3.69
N ASN A 78 -2.34 0.70 -2.43
CA ASN A 78 -1.99 1.57 -1.31
C ASN A 78 -1.38 0.78 -0.17
N LEU A 79 -0.39 1.38 0.48
CA LEU A 79 0.14 0.97 1.77
C LEU A 79 0.54 2.23 2.52
N PHE A 80 -0.19 2.56 3.55
CA PHE A 80 0.05 3.77 4.35
C PHE A 80 0.03 3.46 5.83
N VAL A 81 0.94 4.11 6.56
CA VAL A 81 1.08 3.97 8.01
C VAL A 81 1.06 5.37 8.62
N ALA A 82 0.35 5.56 9.71
CA ALA A 82 0.33 6.84 10.42
C ALA A 82 1.77 7.26 10.77
N PRO A 83 2.15 8.54 10.57
CA PRO A 83 3.53 8.98 10.81
C PRO A 83 4.05 8.64 12.20
N ILE A 84 3.21 8.77 13.22
CA ILE A 84 3.59 8.45 14.60
C ILE A 84 3.93 6.96 14.80
N SER A 85 3.47 6.11 13.88
CA SER A 85 3.69 4.66 13.94
C SER A 85 4.79 4.17 13.00
N ILE A 86 5.41 5.07 12.25
CA ILE A 86 6.54 4.74 11.35
C ILE A 86 7.73 4.26 12.18
N GLY A 87 8.45 3.27 11.68
CA GLY A 87 9.61 2.69 12.35
C GLY A 87 9.27 1.65 13.41
N LYS A 88 8.00 1.30 13.58
CA LYS A 88 7.52 0.34 14.57
C LYS A 88 7.12 -1.01 13.97
N GLY A 89 7.47 -1.27 12.71
CA GLY A 89 7.15 -2.52 12.05
C GLY A 89 5.71 -2.65 11.56
N ILE A 90 4.92 -1.58 11.59
CA ILE A 90 3.51 -1.61 11.19
C ILE A 90 3.36 -1.91 9.70
N GLY A 91 4.16 -1.25 8.84
CA GLY A 91 4.14 -1.51 7.41
C GLY A 91 4.47 -2.97 7.08
N ARG A 92 5.46 -3.52 7.74
CA ARG A 92 5.83 -4.94 7.59
C ARG A 92 4.69 -5.86 8.03
N ASN A 93 4.04 -5.57 9.15
CA ASN A 93 2.91 -6.36 9.63
C ASN A 93 1.75 -6.35 8.63
N LEU A 94 1.47 -5.19 8.04
CA LEU A 94 0.46 -5.06 7.00
C LEU A 94 0.82 -5.90 5.77
N MET A 95 2.09 -5.89 5.36
CA MET A 95 2.54 -6.67 4.20
C MET A 95 2.51 -8.17 4.47
N ILE A 96 2.81 -8.61 5.67
CA ILE A 96 2.70 -10.03 6.03
C ILE A 96 1.22 -10.47 5.95
N ASP A 97 0.31 -9.66 6.48
CA ASP A 97 -1.13 -9.93 6.37
C ASP A 97 -1.56 -10.00 4.91
N PHE A 98 -1.13 -9.03 4.10
CA PHE A 98 -1.40 -9.00 2.67
C PHE A 98 -0.92 -10.29 1.99
N PHE A 99 0.33 -10.68 2.21
CA PHE A 99 0.90 -11.88 1.61
C PHE A 99 0.12 -13.14 1.99
N LYS A 100 -0.21 -13.29 3.26
CA LYS A 100 -0.99 -14.44 3.72
C LYS A 100 -2.36 -14.47 3.06
N ARG A 101 -2.98 -13.31 2.90
CA ARG A 101 -4.31 -13.20 2.32
C ARG A 101 -4.32 -13.55 0.83
N ILE A 102 -3.36 -13.05 0.07
CA ILE A 102 -3.31 -13.31 -1.37
C ILE A 102 -2.91 -14.75 -1.69
N LEU A 103 -2.21 -15.45 -0.80
CA LEU A 103 -1.90 -16.87 -1.01
C LEU A 103 -3.16 -17.75 -1.01
N MET A 104 -4.30 -17.20 -0.62
CA MET A 104 -5.59 -17.90 -0.64
C MET A 104 -6.35 -17.69 -1.96
N VAL A 105 -5.80 -16.91 -2.89
CA VAL A 105 -6.42 -16.65 -4.21
C VAL A 105 -5.42 -16.96 -5.33
N ASP A 106 -5.92 -17.04 -6.55
CA ASP A 106 -5.05 -17.30 -7.71
C ASP A 106 -4.37 -16.03 -8.17
N PHE A 107 -3.05 -16.09 -8.29
CA PHE A 107 -2.24 -15.04 -8.87
C PHE A 107 -0.86 -15.60 -9.25
N GLU A 108 -0.15 -14.91 -10.13
CA GLU A 108 1.23 -15.26 -10.48
C GLU A 108 2.24 -14.29 -9.88
N ARG A 109 1.90 -13.00 -9.83
CA ARG A 109 2.78 -11.98 -9.24
C ARG A 109 2.00 -10.83 -8.64
N VAL A 110 2.67 -10.12 -7.73
CA VAL A 110 2.24 -8.84 -7.20
C VAL A 110 3.01 -7.74 -7.90
N ILE A 111 2.32 -6.70 -8.34
CA ILE A 111 2.92 -5.50 -8.92
C ILE A 111 2.57 -4.31 -8.05
N LEU A 112 3.47 -3.35 -7.95
CA LEU A 112 3.20 -2.06 -7.32
C LEU A 112 3.99 -0.95 -8.01
N HIS A 113 3.51 0.28 -7.86
CA HIS A 113 4.21 1.49 -8.24
C HIS A 113 4.64 2.17 -6.95
N ALA A 114 5.91 2.06 -6.60
CA ALA A 114 6.40 2.54 -5.32
C ALA A 114 6.59 4.05 -5.30
N ASP A 115 6.26 4.69 -4.18
CA ASP A 115 6.80 6.00 -3.90
C ASP A 115 8.33 5.82 -3.82
N PRO A 116 9.15 6.73 -4.40
CA PRO A 116 10.61 6.60 -4.33
C PRO A 116 11.14 6.44 -2.91
N ASN A 117 10.48 7.06 -1.94
CA ASN A 117 10.85 6.95 -0.52
C ASN A 117 10.62 5.55 0.06
N ALA A 118 9.81 4.72 -0.59
CA ALA A 118 9.46 3.38 -0.13
C ALA A 118 10.16 2.26 -0.89
N GLU A 119 10.95 2.57 -1.91
CA GLU A 119 11.60 1.55 -2.74
C GLU A 119 12.43 0.57 -1.90
N LYS A 120 13.22 1.09 -0.99
CA LYS A 120 14.07 0.25 -0.12
C LYS A 120 13.24 -0.69 0.76
N PHE A 121 12.13 -0.20 1.29
CA PHE A 121 11.22 -1.00 2.09
C PHE A 121 10.70 -2.21 1.30
N TYR A 122 10.24 -1.99 0.07
CA TYR A 122 9.74 -3.08 -0.77
C TYR A 122 10.86 -4.02 -1.22
N SER A 123 12.04 -3.49 -1.53
CA SER A 123 13.20 -4.34 -1.89
C SER A 123 13.56 -5.29 -0.77
N GLN A 124 13.49 -4.85 0.47
CA GLN A 124 13.78 -5.69 1.63
C GLN A 124 12.76 -6.81 1.83
N LEU A 125 11.53 -6.63 1.33
CA LEU A 125 10.50 -7.67 1.35
C LEU A 125 10.70 -8.71 0.23
N GLY A 126 11.49 -8.39 -0.79
CA GLY A 126 11.74 -9.29 -1.91
C GLY A 126 11.18 -8.81 -3.24
N PHE A 127 10.68 -7.57 -3.31
CA PHE A 127 10.27 -6.96 -4.58
C PHE A 127 11.49 -6.54 -5.39
N ASN A 128 11.40 -6.68 -6.70
CA ASN A 128 12.43 -6.27 -7.65
C ASN A 128 11.90 -5.19 -8.58
N VAL A 129 12.73 -4.20 -8.89
CA VAL A 129 12.40 -3.15 -9.86
C VAL A 129 12.40 -3.73 -11.26
N ILE A 130 11.30 -3.53 -11.98
CA ILE A 130 11.15 -4.00 -13.38
C ILE A 130 10.95 -2.86 -14.37
N GLY A 131 10.82 -1.63 -13.89
CA GLY A 131 10.61 -0.47 -14.75
C GLY A 131 10.43 0.79 -13.95
N LYS A 132 10.06 1.85 -14.66
CA LYS A 132 9.82 3.17 -14.09
C LYS A 132 8.57 3.77 -14.71
N LEU A 133 7.74 4.37 -13.89
CA LEU A 133 6.57 5.12 -14.32
C LEU A 133 6.89 6.62 -14.24
N GLU A 134 6.78 7.33 -15.34
CA GLU A 134 6.96 8.78 -15.34
C GLU A 134 5.80 9.44 -14.61
N THR A 135 6.10 10.54 -13.90
CA THR A 135 5.10 11.33 -13.19
C THR A 135 5.01 12.72 -13.81
N SER A 136 4.03 13.51 -13.38
CA SER A 136 3.88 14.92 -13.78
C SER A 136 5.00 15.80 -13.21
N ILE A 137 5.78 15.30 -12.25
CA ILE A 137 6.92 16.02 -11.68
C ILE A 137 8.16 15.65 -12.47
N GLU A 138 8.87 16.68 -13.00
CA GLU A 138 10.12 16.49 -13.73
C GLU A 138 11.13 15.74 -12.87
N ASN A 139 11.82 14.75 -13.46
CA ASN A 139 12.83 13.91 -12.81
C ASN A 139 12.32 13.07 -11.64
N ARG A 140 11.00 12.95 -11.46
CA ARG A 140 10.43 12.07 -10.46
C ARG A 140 9.78 10.87 -11.16
N TYR A 141 10.29 9.69 -10.85
CA TYR A 141 9.78 8.42 -11.38
C TYR A 141 9.30 7.55 -10.23
N LEU A 142 8.27 6.76 -10.50
CA LEU A 142 7.82 5.73 -9.56
C LEU A 142 8.42 4.40 -10.01
N PRO A 143 9.27 3.76 -9.19
CA PRO A 143 9.71 2.41 -9.50
C PRO A 143 8.53 1.47 -9.64
N ILE A 144 8.50 0.72 -10.74
CA ILE A 144 7.55 -0.38 -10.91
C ILE A 144 8.22 -1.61 -10.36
N MET A 145 7.61 -2.26 -9.38
CA MET A 145 8.23 -3.38 -8.68
C MET A 145 7.32 -4.61 -8.73
N GLU A 146 7.94 -5.79 -8.71
CA GLU A 146 7.21 -7.05 -8.71
C GLU A 146 7.77 -8.05 -7.73
N MET A 147 6.92 -8.99 -7.34
CA MET A 147 7.28 -10.14 -6.53
C MET A 147 6.42 -11.32 -7.00
N ASN A 148 7.05 -12.43 -7.41
CA ASN A 148 6.30 -13.58 -7.89
C ASN A 148 5.73 -14.40 -6.72
N LYS A 149 4.78 -15.28 -7.04
CA LYS A 149 4.11 -16.11 -6.03
C LYS A 149 5.08 -16.95 -5.20
N ALA A 150 6.09 -17.54 -5.84
CA ALA A 150 7.08 -18.36 -5.12
C ALA A 150 7.82 -17.53 -4.07
N SER A 151 8.18 -16.30 -4.41
CA SER A 151 8.85 -15.38 -3.47
C SER A 151 7.92 -14.98 -2.31
N VAL A 152 6.64 -14.76 -2.61
CA VAL A 152 5.63 -14.47 -1.56
C VAL A 152 5.52 -15.66 -0.60
N GLN A 153 5.41 -16.89 -1.14
CA GLN A 153 5.35 -18.12 -0.34
C GLN A 153 6.59 -18.26 0.54
N HIS A 154 7.76 -18.01 -0.03
CA HIS A 154 9.03 -18.08 0.70
C HIS A 154 9.06 -17.07 1.86
N TYR A 155 8.68 -15.83 1.60
CA TYR A 155 8.67 -14.79 2.60
C TYR A 155 7.77 -15.15 3.79
N VAL A 156 6.55 -15.62 3.51
CA VAL A 156 5.60 -16.01 4.56
C VAL A 156 6.14 -17.20 5.37
N LYS A 157 6.80 -18.15 4.70
CA LYS A 157 7.39 -19.33 5.36
C LYS A 157 8.51 -18.93 6.32
N MET A 158 9.29 -17.88 5.98
CA MET A 158 10.45 -17.45 6.78
C MET A 158 10.06 -16.45 7.89
N HIS A 159 8.89 -15.95 7.87
CA HIS A 159 8.39 -14.94 8.81
C HIS A 159 6.99 -15.31 9.29
#